data_86230684398317d3833b95179f25e509
#
_entry.id   86230684398317d3833b95179f25e509
#
_cell.length_a   1.000
_cell.length_b   1.000
_cell.length_c   1.000
_cell.angle_alpha   90.00
_cell.angle_beta   90.00
_cell.angle_gamma   90.00
#
_symmetry.space_group_name_H-M   'P 1'
#
loop_
_entity.id
_entity.type
_entity.pdbx_description
1 polymer ?
#
loop_
_entity_poly.entity_id
_entity_poly.type
_entity_poly.pdbx_seq_one_letter_code
_entity_poly.pdbx_strand_id
1 'polypeptide(L)'
;MSEFLEDIRATLAAEQYGWTMDYFPGSKYAGVTYALKFTNQEVTASLETDPTVSETSSYALKTDDGAVLSFDTYNTVLHAYATPDQKKYQAKGGDFEFEISSFDKEKKEIILIGKRSRNHCTLRPLTKPAEEYFAGIKAFESTLAIPAAAATVDGKEIELYVDSGIRSITIGEKGADAADQQTVRYILTENTLRFSQPFSIGNVEFDEWTYDAQNETLNGSGVSFVKFIPPGYVTFEEYLGDYTFYYYDGSRNFKVTLVEDEPGRSFKMKGFSTYFEPVLTFDGGRGRLSWVKQTIGGSGSLEYILAPWDTDAGWLTWLDGVGMVGSVDDNSVQDFVVTFADNGVWEDNSCSGWLLWSMNGDSSAGAVSSWTTATGSYQVPGALSMKKIVE
;
A
#
# COMPACT_ATOMS: atom_id res chain seq x y z
N MET A 1 19.71 18.93 26.64
CA MET A 1 18.41 18.79 25.96
C MET A 1 17.95 20.12 25.38
N SER A 2 17.87 21.23 26.15
CA SER A 2 17.45 22.55 25.63
C SER A 2 18.34 23.06 24.49
N GLU A 3 19.65 23.04 24.66
CA GLU A 3 20.63 23.44 23.64
C GLU A 3 20.52 22.57 22.37
N PHE A 4 20.31 21.27 22.51
CA PHE A 4 20.11 20.34 21.40
C PHE A 4 18.85 20.67 20.59
N LEU A 5 17.73 20.99 21.26
CA LEU A 5 16.48 21.38 20.59
C LEU A 5 16.59 22.74 19.91
N GLU A 6 17.31 23.69 20.48
CA GLU A 6 17.58 24.98 19.85
C GLU A 6 18.48 24.84 18.61
N ASP A 7 19.43 23.94 18.64
CA ASP A 7 20.31 23.65 17.50
C ASP A 7 19.48 23.04 16.33
N ILE A 8 18.57 22.11 16.62
CA ILE A 8 17.64 21.56 15.63
C ILE A 8 16.74 22.67 15.09
N ARG A 9 16.14 23.51 15.95
CA ARG A 9 15.29 24.62 15.54
C ARG A 9 16.00 25.58 14.58
N ALA A 10 17.24 25.96 14.94
CA ALA A 10 18.05 26.84 14.11
C ALA A 10 18.38 26.19 12.75
N THR A 11 18.69 24.89 12.76
CA THR A 11 18.98 24.12 11.53
C THR A 11 17.74 24.03 10.65
N LEU A 12 16.57 23.72 11.20
CA LEU A 12 15.32 23.62 10.45
C LEU A 12 14.95 24.96 9.80
N ALA A 13 15.12 26.07 10.51
CA ALA A 13 14.76 27.40 10.00
C ALA A 13 15.77 27.98 8.99
N ALA A 14 16.98 27.45 8.94
CA ALA A 14 18.06 28.01 8.10
C ALA A 14 17.94 27.61 6.62
N GLU A 15 17.24 26.53 6.27
CA GLU A 15 17.22 26.03 4.90
C GLU A 15 16.36 26.89 3.98
N GLN A 16 16.98 27.36 2.89
CA GLN A 16 16.36 28.30 1.96
C GLN A 16 15.04 27.80 1.36
N TYR A 17 15.01 26.55 0.94
CA TYR A 17 13.83 25.92 0.32
C TYR A 17 13.04 25.05 1.29
N GLY A 18 13.52 24.88 2.53
CA GLY A 18 12.95 23.99 3.52
C GLY A 18 13.47 22.56 3.39
N TRP A 19 12.64 21.61 3.74
CA TRP A 19 12.98 20.21 3.93
C TRP A 19 12.01 19.30 3.20
N THR A 20 12.48 18.18 2.68
CA THR A 20 11.61 17.03 2.41
C THR A 20 11.43 16.23 3.69
N MET A 21 10.27 15.61 3.86
CA MET A 21 10.06 14.55 4.83
C MET A 21 9.59 13.30 4.08
N ASP A 22 10.47 12.29 4.06
CA ASP A 22 10.11 10.96 3.58
C ASP A 22 9.15 10.37 4.62
N TYR A 23 7.88 10.22 4.27
CA TYR A 23 6.81 9.87 5.22
C TYR A 23 6.15 8.55 4.86
N PHE A 24 6.06 7.65 5.84
CA PHE A 24 5.50 6.32 5.66
C PHE A 24 4.28 6.15 6.58
N PRO A 25 3.03 6.29 6.07
CA PRO A 25 1.83 5.96 6.83
C PRO A 25 1.68 4.45 7.02
N GLY A 26 0.51 3.97 7.44
CA GLY A 26 0.24 2.53 7.57
C GLY A 26 0.56 1.75 6.30
N SER A 27 0.91 0.46 6.44
CA SER A 27 1.45 -0.39 5.35
C SER A 27 0.54 -0.53 4.12
N LYS A 28 -0.75 -0.23 4.26
CA LYS A 28 -1.73 -0.24 3.15
C LYS A 28 -1.68 1.03 2.27
N TYR A 29 -0.86 2.02 2.63
CA TYR A 29 -0.77 3.29 1.93
C TYR A 29 0.64 3.52 1.42
N ALA A 30 0.74 4.18 0.27
CA ALA A 30 2.04 4.56 -0.30
C ALA A 30 2.85 5.45 0.65
N GLY A 31 4.16 5.29 0.65
CA GLY A 31 5.08 6.28 1.17
C GLY A 31 4.97 7.57 0.34
N VAL A 32 5.03 8.72 1.00
CA VAL A 32 4.85 10.04 0.36
C VAL A 32 5.89 11.03 0.86
N THR A 33 6.11 12.08 0.08
CA THR A 33 7.02 13.16 0.44
C THR A 33 6.25 14.42 0.79
N TYR A 34 6.50 14.94 2.00
CA TYR A 34 6.14 16.31 2.36
C TYR A 34 7.27 17.27 2.04
N ALA A 35 6.92 18.50 1.71
CA ALA A 35 7.83 19.64 1.75
C ALA A 35 7.45 20.55 2.94
N LEU A 36 8.44 20.82 3.80
CA LEU A 36 8.27 21.50 5.06
C LEU A 36 9.18 22.73 5.12
N LYS A 37 8.61 23.94 5.19
CA LYS A 37 9.37 25.17 5.36
C LYS A 37 9.18 25.69 6.78
N PHE A 38 10.25 25.64 7.57
CA PHE A 38 10.23 26.06 8.96
C PHE A 38 10.64 27.52 9.13
N THR A 39 10.01 28.18 10.07
CA THR A 39 10.51 29.35 10.79
C THR A 39 10.86 28.95 12.21
N ASN A 40 11.13 29.90 13.10
CA ASN A 40 11.37 29.58 14.52
C ASN A 40 10.10 29.09 15.26
N GLN A 41 8.90 29.33 14.72
CA GLN A 41 7.62 29.05 15.40
C GLN A 41 6.61 28.30 14.54
N GLU A 42 6.71 28.39 13.22
CA GLU A 42 5.73 27.88 12.29
C GLU A 42 6.38 26.98 11.24
N VAL A 43 5.57 26.12 10.69
CA VAL A 43 5.89 25.28 9.53
C VAL A 43 4.83 25.47 8.46
N THR A 44 5.27 25.72 7.22
CA THR A 44 4.42 25.62 6.04
C THR A 44 4.64 24.26 5.40
N ALA A 45 3.58 23.49 5.25
CA ALA A 45 3.62 22.14 4.71
C ALA A 45 2.88 22.06 3.38
N SER A 46 3.42 21.30 2.45
CA SER A 46 2.75 20.81 1.23
C SER A 46 3.07 19.35 1.00
N LEU A 47 2.24 18.66 0.21
CA LEU A 47 2.31 17.22 0.00
C LEU A 47 2.38 16.90 -1.50
N GLU A 48 3.23 15.95 -1.91
CA GLU A 48 3.42 15.60 -3.32
C GLU A 48 2.14 15.13 -4.03
N THR A 49 1.20 14.52 -3.29
CA THR A 49 -0.08 14.03 -3.85
C THR A 49 -1.08 15.14 -4.14
N ASP A 50 -0.91 16.32 -3.53
CA ASP A 50 -1.67 17.55 -3.83
C ASP A 50 -0.76 18.79 -3.67
N PRO A 51 0.15 19.02 -4.61
CA PRO A 51 1.14 20.08 -4.52
C PRO A 51 0.55 21.50 -4.63
N THR A 52 -0.75 21.61 -4.97
CA THR A 52 -1.44 22.90 -5.07
C THR A 52 -1.89 23.45 -3.73
N VAL A 53 -1.93 22.58 -2.70
CA VAL A 53 -2.34 22.95 -1.34
C VAL A 53 -1.11 23.10 -0.46
N SER A 54 -1.03 24.23 0.24
CA SER A 54 -0.06 24.44 1.31
C SER A 54 -0.75 25.09 2.51
N GLU A 55 -0.35 24.71 3.70
CA GLU A 55 -0.92 25.23 4.94
C GLU A 55 0.17 25.51 5.97
N THR A 56 0.03 26.63 6.69
CA THR A 56 0.97 27.04 7.74
C THR A 56 0.33 26.84 9.10
N SER A 57 1.07 26.23 10.02
CA SER A 57 0.67 26.03 11.42
C SER A 57 1.87 26.12 12.36
N SER A 58 1.61 26.24 13.65
CA SER A 58 2.67 26.16 14.66
C SER A 58 3.22 24.73 14.76
N TYR A 59 4.48 24.60 15.14
CA TYR A 59 5.10 23.34 15.54
C TYR A 59 5.82 23.52 16.88
N ALA A 60 6.07 22.41 17.54
CA ALA A 60 6.81 22.40 18.80
C ALA A 60 8.00 21.43 18.75
N LEU A 61 9.12 21.87 19.29
CA LEU A 61 10.21 20.98 19.72
C LEU A 61 10.14 20.89 21.24
N LYS A 62 9.89 19.69 21.77
CA LYS A 62 9.65 19.46 23.20
C LYS A 62 10.44 18.26 23.72
N THR A 63 10.56 18.18 25.03
CA THR A 63 11.14 17.03 25.73
C THR A 63 10.00 16.19 26.29
N ASP A 64 9.89 14.93 25.81
CA ASP A 64 8.88 13.96 26.26
C ASP A 64 9.47 12.56 26.05
N ASP A 65 10.12 12.01 27.08
CA ASP A 65 10.94 10.79 27.03
C ASP A 65 12.02 10.81 25.91
N GLY A 66 12.49 12.01 25.54
CA GLY A 66 13.43 12.28 24.46
C GLY A 66 13.11 13.61 23.78
N ALA A 67 13.79 13.87 22.68
CA ALA A 67 13.50 15.01 21.83
C ALA A 67 12.32 14.68 20.89
N VAL A 68 11.33 15.54 20.82
CA VAL A 68 10.11 15.34 20.01
C VAL A 68 9.86 16.54 19.12
N LEU A 69 9.61 16.28 17.83
CA LEU A 69 9.02 17.22 16.90
C LEU A 69 7.51 16.96 16.85
N SER A 70 6.70 17.98 17.13
CA SER A 70 5.25 17.87 17.23
C SER A 70 4.56 18.89 16.33
N PHE A 71 3.59 18.43 15.55
CA PHE A 71 2.68 19.22 14.74
C PHE A 71 1.27 19.19 15.37
N ASP A 72 1.18 19.53 16.67
CA ASP A 72 -0.03 19.45 17.47
C ASP A 72 -1.10 20.50 17.13
N THR A 73 -0.73 21.57 16.45
CA THR A 73 -1.70 22.51 15.85
C THR A 73 -2.26 21.90 14.59
N TYR A 74 -3.58 21.80 14.49
CA TYR A 74 -4.24 21.17 13.35
C TYR A 74 -3.85 21.84 12.02
N ASN A 75 -3.49 21.02 11.07
CA ASN A 75 -3.06 21.40 9.73
C ASN A 75 -3.53 20.29 8.78
N THR A 76 -4.37 20.62 7.81
CA THR A 76 -5.01 19.62 6.94
C THR A 76 -4.00 18.79 6.15
N VAL A 77 -2.87 19.39 5.76
CA VAL A 77 -1.79 18.72 5.03
C VAL A 77 -1.04 17.75 5.96
N LEU A 78 -0.53 18.23 7.09
CA LEU A 78 0.26 17.42 8.04
C LEU A 78 -0.54 16.30 8.69
N HIS A 79 -1.85 16.49 8.86
CA HIS A 79 -2.74 15.51 9.49
C HIS A 79 -3.46 14.60 8.50
N ALA A 80 -3.18 14.72 7.20
CA ALA A 80 -3.87 13.97 6.14
C ALA A 80 -3.89 12.44 6.35
N TYR A 81 -2.87 11.89 6.99
CA TYR A 81 -2.75 10.47 7.30
C TYR A 81 -3.00 10.12 8.77
N ALA A 82 -3.09 11.13 9.64
CA ALA A 82 -3.17 10.96 11.10
C ALA A 82 -4.56 11.25 11.68
N THR A 83 -5.44 11.96 10.95
CA THR A 83 -6.78 12.32 11.43
C THR A 83 -7.74 11.14 11.29
N PRO A 84 -8.33 10.64 12.41
CA PRO A 84 -9.37 9.62 12.36
C PRO A 84 -10.61 10.11 11.61
N ASP A 85 -11.24 9.22 10.86
CA ASP A 85 -12.59 9.44 10.33
C ASP A 85 -13.61 8.52 11.05
N GLN A 86 -14.89 8.70 10.77
CA GLN A 86 -15.96 7.95 11.43
C GLN A 86 -15.89 6.42 11.24
N LYS A 87 -15.14 5.95 10.24
CA LYS A 87 -15.01 4.55 9.88
C LYS A 87 -13.62 3.97 10.17
N LYS A 88 -12.61 4.83 10.42
CA LYS A 88 -11.22 4.41 10.63
C LYS A 88 -10.63 5.12 11.85
N TYR A 89 -10.77 4.49 13.02
CA TYR A 89 -10.25 5.03 14.28
C TYR A 89 -8.75 5.34 14.25
N GLN A 90 -7.96 4.51 13.57
CA GLN A 90 -6.51 4.71 13.40
C GLN A 90 -6.16 5.57 12.18
N ALA A 91 -7.13 6.18 11.54
CA ALA A 91 -6.95 6.92 10.30
C ALA A 91 -6.25 6.07 9.21
N LYS A 92 -5.21 6.65 8.60
CA LYS A 92 -4.34 5.95 7.63
C LYS A 92 -3.04 5.45 8.26
N GLY A 93 -3.00 5.32 9.60
CA GLY A 93 -1.81 4.84 10.31
C GLY A 93 -0.64 5.82 10.30
N GLY A 94 -0.91 7.11 10.20
CA GLY A 94 0.10 8.16 10.22
C GLY A 94 0.28 8.79 11.60
N ASP A 95 1.29 9.62 11.75
CA ASP A 95 1.65 10.37 12.95
C ASP A 95 1.73 11.88 12.66
N PHE A 96 1.56 12.68 13.68
CA PHE A 96 1.86 14.11 13.71
C PHE A 96 2.81 14.49 14.87
N GLU A 97 3.24 13.51 15.66
CA GLU A 97 4.27 13.62 16.68
C GLU A 97 5.34 12.58 16.45
N PHE A 98 6.60 13.02 16.52
CA PHE A 98 7.75 12.21 16.16
C PHE A 98 8.86 12.34 17.19
N GLU A 99 9.37 11.22 17.66
CA GLU A 99 10.64 11.15 18.38
C GLU A 99 11.78 11.47 17.41
N ILE A 100 12.69 12.35 17.80
CA ILE A 100 13.91 12.62 17.04
C ILE A 100 14.93 11.55 17.44
N SER A 101 15.08 10.55 16.58
CA SER A 101 15.96 9.42 16.81
C SER A 101 17.42 9.75 16.53
N SER A 102 17.67 10.59 15.51
CA SER A 102 19.01 10.98 15.10
C SER A 102 19.00 12.38 14.49
N PHE A 103 20.05 13.14 14.73
CA PHE A 103 20.32 14.41 14.08
C PHE A 103 21.78 14.46 13.63
N ASP A 104 22.01 14.31 12.34
CA ASP A 104 23.31 14.51 11.70
C ASP A 104 23.40 15.94 11.16
N LYS A 105 24.12 16.80 11.88
CA LYS A 105 24.25 18.22 11.53
C LYS A 105 25.07 18.45 10.27
N GLU A 106 26.05 17.58 9.99
CA GLU A 106 26.93 17.72 8.82
C GLU A 106 26.17 17.34 7.54
N LYS A 107 25.46 16.23 7.56
CA LYS A 107 24.61 15.78 6.45
C LYS A 107 23.29 16.55 6.40
N LYS A 108 22.96 17.29 7.45
CA LYS A 108 21.64 17.92 7.64
C LYS A 108 20.52 16.88 7.50
N GLU A 109 20.64 15.74 8.19
CA GLU A 109 19.65 14.67 8.15
C GLU A 109 19.07 14.48 9.55
N ILE A 110 17.73 14.40 9.62
CA ILE A 110 17.03 14.16 10.89
C ILE A 110 16.16 12.92 10.72
N ILE A 111 16.44 11.88 11.49
CA ILE A 111 15.63 10.66 11.52
C ILE A 111 14.56 10.80 12.60
N LEU A 112 13.33 10.60 12.20
CA LEU A 112 12.13 10.71 13.02
C LEU A 112 11.45 9.34 13.15
N ILE A 113 10.89 9.06 14.32
CA ILE A 113 10.08 7.86 14.57
C ILE A 113 8.71 8.32 15.07
N GLY A 114 7.66 7.94 14.35
CA GLY A 114 6.28 8.25 14.75
C GLY A 114 5.96 7.70 16.12
N LYS A 115 5.40 8.51 17.02
CA LYS A 115 5.12 8.10 18.40
C LYS A 115 4.09 6.97 18.47
N ARG A 116 3.10 7.00 17.59
CA ARG A 116 2.02 6.02 17.56
C ARG A 116 2.30 4.84 16.63
N SER A 117 2.72 5.13 15.40
CA SER A 117 2.90 4.11 14.37
C SER A 117 4.25 3.40 14.44
N ARG A 118 5.24 4.02 15.07
CA ARG A 118 6.67 3.61 15.05
C ARG A 118 7.27 3.60 13.64
N ASN A 119 6.60 4.22 12.67
CA ASN A 119 7.14 4.37 11.32
C ASN A 119 8.33 5.32 11.31
N HIS A 120 9.32 5.00 10.48
CA HIS A 120 10.47 5.86 10.25
C HIS A 120 10.15 6.94 9.22
N CYS A 121 10.56 8.17 9.50
CA CYS A 121 10.51 9.29 8.59
C CYS A 121 11.85 9.99 8.60
N THR A 122 12.24 10.61 7.49
CA THR A 122 13.54 11.29 7.42
C THR A 122 13.37 12.67 6.81
N LEU A 123 13.90 13.69 7.50
CA LEU A 123 14.00 15.04 6.97
C LEU A 123 15.34 15.24 6.26
N ARG A 124 15.31 15.81 5.05
CA ARG A 124 16.47 16.22 4.27
C ARG A 124 16.25 17.60 3.66
N PRO A 125 17.29 18.44 3.50
CA PRO A 125 17.13 19.76 2.89
C PRO A 125 16.65 19.68 1.44
N LEU A 126 15.71 20.55 1.08
CA LEU A 126 15.38 20.80 -0.31
C LEU A 126 16.47 21.67 -0.95
N THR A 127 16.90 21.30 -2.15
CA THR A 127 17.89 22.03 -2.96
C THR A 127 17.24 23.01 -3.94
N LYS A 128 15.93 22.95 -4.08
CA LYS A 128 15.09 23.74 -4.99
C LYS A 128 13.69 23.95 -4.40
N PRO A 129 12.86 24.83 -4.98
CA PRO A 129 11.47 25.01 -4.56
C PRO A 129 10.68 23.69 -4.54
N ALA A 130 9.78 23.53 -3.57
CA ALA A 130 8.96 22.33 -3.39
C ALA A 130 8.15 21.96 -4.65
N GLU A 131 7.60 22.93 -5.34
CA GLU A 131 6.83 22.73 -6.58
C GLU A 131 7.67 22.08 -7.67
N GLU A 132 8.91 22.56 -7.86
CA GLU A 132 9.84 21.97 -8.83
C GLU A 132 10.24 20.54 -8.44
N TYR A 133 10.47 20.30 -7.16
CA TYR A 133 10.82 18.99 -6.65
C TYR A 133 9.67 17.98 -6.85
N PHE A 134 8.44 18.36 -6.53
CA PHE A 134 7.25 17.52 -6.74
C PHE A 134 6.97 17.27 -8.23
N ALA A 135 7.20 18.27 -9.08
CA ALA A 135 7.12 18.08 -10.54
C ALA A 135 8.16 17.06 -11.03
N GLY A 136 9.36 17.08 -10.46
CA GLY A 136 10.41 16.10 -10.72
C GLY A 136 10.02 14.68 -10.28
N ILE A 137 9.45 14.51 -9.09
CA ILE A 137 8.90 13.21 -8.63
C ILE A 137 7.87 12.68 -9.61
N LYS A 138 6.89 13.50 -9.99
CA LYS A 138 5.83 13.11 -10.92
C LYS A 138 6.38 12.75 -12.32
N ALA A 139 7.36 13.49 -12.80
CA ALA A 139 8.03 13.17 -14.05
C ALA A 139 8.76 11.83 -13.98
N PHE A 140 9.49 11.57 -12.90
CA PHE A 140 10.17 10.30 -12.67
C PHE A 140 9.18 9.14 -12.55
N GLU A 141 8.11 9.30 -11.77
CA GLU A 141 7.05 8.29 -11.60
C GLU A 141 6.46 7.87 -12.95
N SER A 142 6.25 8.81 -13.87
CA SER A 142 5.71 8.54 -15.19
C SER A 142 6.64 7.70 -16.09
N THR A 143 7.94 7.63 -15.77
CA THR A 143 8.91 6.80 -16.49
C THR A 143 9.08 5.40 -15.88
N LEU A 144 8.62 5.21 -14.63
CA LEU A 144 8.84 3.98 -13.89
C LEU A 144 7.90 2.86 -14.37
N ALA A 145 8.38 2.03 -15.27
CA ALA A 145 7.62 0.95 -15.91
C ALA A 145 8.27 -0.42 -15.64
N ILE A 146 8.43 -0.78 -14.35
CA ILE A 146 9.12 -1.99 -13.92
C ILE A 146 8.29 -2.74 -12.88
N PRO A 147 7.34 -3.62 -13.30
CA PRO A 147 6.53 -4.39 -12.38
C PRO A 147 7.32 -5.44 -11.62
N ALA A 148 8.31 -6.05 -12.26
CA ALA A 148 9.18 -7.05 -11.65
C ALA A 148 10.60 -6.97 -12.23
N ALA A 149 11.60 -7.35 -11.44
CA ALA A 149 12.97 -7.43 -11.88
C ALA A 149 13.74 -8.54 -11.14
N ALA A 150 14.85 -8.97 -11.70
CA ALA A 150 15.69 -10.02 -11.15
C ALA A 150 17.16 -9.69 -11.25
N ALA A 151 17.94 -10.20 -10.30
CA ALA A 151 19.40 -10.12 -10.30
C ALA A 151 19.99 -11.34 -9.59
N THR A 152 21.28 -11.59 -9.81
CA THR A 152 22.06 -12.51 -8.98
C THR A 152 22.76 -11.72 -7.88
N VAL A 153 22.47 -12.03 -6.63
CA VAL A 153 23.11 -11.44 -5.45
C VAL A 153 23.70 -12.55 -4.60
N ASP A 154 24.99 -12.47 -4.29
CA ASP A 154 25.72 -13.51 -3.54
C ASP A 154 25.53 -14.93 -4.12
N GLY A 155 25.44 -15.05 -5.44
CA GLY A 155 25.27 -16.35 -6.13
C GLY A 155 23.83 -16.91 -6.12
N LYS A 156 22.87 -16.18 -5.58
CA LYS A 156 21.45 -16.55 -5.56
C LYS A 156 20.67 -15.72 -6.56
N GLU A 157 19.73 -16.35 -7.26
CA GLU A 157 18.76 -15.64 -8.10
C GLU A 157 17.72 -14.97 -7.19
N ILE A 158 17.64 -13.64 -7.26
CA ILE A 158 16.71 -12.82 -6.51
C ILE A 158 15.68 -12.23 -7.46
N GLU A 159 14.41 -12.37 -7.13
CA GLU A 159 13.31 -11.73 -7.82
C GLU A 159 12.66 -10.68 -6.91
N LEU A 160 12.23 -9.60 -7.53
CA LEU A 160 11.48 -8.55 -6.85
C LEU A 160 10.23 -8.17 -7.66
N TYR A 161 9.19 -7.75 -6.94
CA TYR A 161 7.90 -7.36 -7.49
C TYR A 161 7.52 -6.00 -6.92
N VAL A 162 7.29 -5.04 -7.82
CA VAL A 162 7.05 -3.62 -7.48
C VAL A 162 5.56 -3.33 -7.48
N ASP A 163 4.98 -3.10 -6.32
CA ASP A 163 3.64 -2.54 -6.20
C ASP A 163 3.74 -1.01 -6.17
N SER A 164 3.52 -0.38 -7.31
CA SER A 164 3.56 1.08 -7.44
C SER A 164 2.40 1.76 -6.73
N GLY A 165 1.26 1.09 -6.58
CA GLY A 165 0.06 1.64 -5.93
C GLY A 165 0.26 1.95 -4.44
N ILE A 166 1.02 1.12 -3.73
CA ILE A 166 1.38 1.33 -2.32
C ILE A 166 2.87 1.62 -2.12
N ARG A 167 3.62 1.78 -3.20
CA ARG A 167 5.08 2.00 -3.21
C ARG A 167 5.81 1.02 -2.30
N SER A 168 5.62 -0.26 -2.58
CA SER A 168 6.31 -1.36 -1.90
C SER A 168 6.95 -2.31 -2.89
N ILE A 169 7.97 -3.02 -2.43
CA ILE A 169 8.66 -4.05 -3.21
C ILE A 169 8.73 -5.31 -2.37
N THR A 170 8.23 -6.41 -2.92
CA THR A 170 8.41 -7.74 -2.33
C THR A 170 9.62 -8.40 -2.96
N ILE A 171 10.55 -8.91 -2.14
CA ILE A 171 11.86 -9.41 -2.58
C ILE A 171 12.09 -10.78 -1.95
N GLY A 172 12.57 -11.73 -2.75
CA GLY A 172 12.96 -13.05 -2.27
C GLY A 172 13.83 -13.81 -3.25
N GLU A 173 14.35 -14.96 -2.84
CA GLU A 173 14.97 -15.89 -3.77
C GLU A 173 13.91 -16.37 -4.77
N LYS A 174 14.31 -16.62 -6.00
CA LYS A 174 13.42 -17.12 -7.03
C LYS A 174 12.72 -18.41 -6.59
N GLY A 175 11.39 -18.38 -6.63
CA GLY A 175 10.54 -19.49 -6.18
C GLY A 175 10.38 -19.60 -4.66
N ALA A 176 10.82 -18.61 -3.88
CA ALA A 176 10.61 -18.59 -2.43
C ALA A 176 9.12 -18.46 -2.08
N ASP A 177 8.73 -19.14 -1.01
CA ASP A 177 7.40 -18.99 -0.43
C ASP A 177 7.18 -17.55 0.12
N ALA A 178 5.93 -17.13 0.23
CA ALA A 178 5.60 -15.78 0.71
C ALA A 178 6.19 -15.46 2.10
N ALA A 179 6.30 -16.47 2.98
CA ALA A 179 6.88 -16.31 4.30
C ALA A 179 8.39 -16.02 4.29
N ASP A 180 9.09 -16.41 3.22
CA ASP A 180 10.53 -16.22 3.04
C ASP A 180 10.87 -14.96 2.23
N GLN A 181 9.85 -14.19 1.84
CA GLN A 181 10.01 -12.93 1.14
C GLN A 181 9.98 -11.77 2.14
N GLN A 182 10.77 -10.73 1.88
CA GLN A 182 10.69 -9.47 2.60
C GLN A 182 9.95 -8.42 1.79
N THR A 183 9.23 -7.53 2.47
CA THR A 183 8.60 -6.38 1.86
C THR A 183 9.27 -5.11 2.36
N VAL A 184 9.74 -4.28 1.42
CA VAL A 184 10.32 -2.97 1.70
C VAL A 184 9.44 -1.89 1.11
N ARG A 185 9.36 -0.74 1.79
CA ARG A 185 8.56 0.42 1.36
C ARG A 185 9.49 1.51 0.87
N TYR A 186 9.04 2.27 -0.12
CA TYR A 186 9.82 3.36 -0.69
C TYR A 186 8.99 4.62 -0.89
N ILE A 187 9.69 5.75 -0.99
CA ILE A 187 9.19 6.98 -1.61
C ILE A 187 9.90 7.18 -2.95
N LEU A 188 9.34 8.04 -3.78
CA LEU A 188 10.01 8.50 -4.99
C LEU A 188 10.71 9.83 -4.72
N THR A 189 11.92 9.95 -5.24
CA THR A 189 12.60 11.22 -5.43
C THR A 189 12.50 11.62 -6.91
N GLU A 190 13.25 12.60 -7.34
CA GLU A 190 13.28 12.99 -8.77
C GLU A 190 13.94 11.94 -9.69
N ASN A 191 14.66 10.94 -9.11
CA ASN A 191 15.42 9.95 -9.90
C ASN A 191 15.67 8.63 -9.16
N THR A 192 15.20 8.46 -7.93
CA THR A 192 15.40 7.23 -7.15
C THR A 192 14.12 6.73 -6.48
N LEU A 193 14.13 5.43 -6.18
CA LEU A 193 13.27 4.81 -5.17
C LEU A 193 14.09 4.80 -3.89
N ARG A 194 13.69 5.57 -2.87
CA ARG A 194 14.37 5.62 -1.57
C ARG A 194 13.58 4.83 -0.54
N PHE A 195 14.26 3.92 0.14
CA PHE A 195 13.61 3.03 1.09
C PHE A 195 13.35 3.67 2.45
N SER A 196 12.34 3.16 3.14
CA SER A 196 11.98 3.63 4.49
C SER A 196 13.11 3.42 5.50
N GLN A 197 13.89 2.38 5.30
CA GLN A 197 15.10 2.03 6.04
C GLN A 197 16.02 1.24 5.12
N PRO A 198 17.34 1.27 5.32
CA PRO A 198 18.25 0.35 4.65
C PRO A 198 17.85 -1.11 4.90
N PHE A 199 18.01 -1.96 3.91
CA PHE A 199 17.77 -3.39 4.02
C PHE A 199 18.86 -4.17 3.29
N SER A 200 19.00 -5.46 3.60
CA SER A 200 20.04 -6.29 3.01
C SER A 200 19.46 -7.47 2.22
N ILE A 201 20.12 -7.79 1.12
CA ILE A 201 19.96 -9.05 0.40
C ILE A 201 21.32 -9.76 0.46
N GLY A 202 21.40 -10.85 1.20
CA GLY A 202 22.70 -11.46 1.53
C GLY A 202 23.61 -10.47 2.25
N ASN A 203 24.80 -10.23 1.71
CA ASN A 203 25.79 -9.28 2.26
C ASN A 203 25.71 -7.88 1.64
N VAL A 204 24.76 -7.61 0.76
CA VAL A 204 24.60 -6.32 0.06
C VAL A 204 23.51 -5.51 0.72
N GLU A 205 23.85 -4.32 1.23
CA GLU A 205 22.91 -3.36 1.80
C GLU A 205 22.44 -2.33 0.75
N PHE A 206 21.17 -2.01 0.80
CA PHE A 206 20.51 -1.04 -0.09
C PHE A 206 19.77 0.01 0.74
N ASP A 207 19.89 1.27 0.38
CA ASP A 207 19.15 2.42 0.93
C ASP A 207 18.29 3.12 -0.12
N GLU A 208 18.73 3.09 -1.39
CA GLU A 208 17.97 3.58 -2.54
C GLU A 208 18.37 2.87 -3.83
N TRP A 209 17.48 2.92 -4.82
CA TRP A 209 17.74 2.46 -6.18
C TRP A 209 17.47 3.55 -7.20
N THR A 210 18.35 3.66 -8.20
CA THR A 210 18.09 4.43 -9.43
C THR A 210 17.38 3.54 -10.45
N TYR A 211 16.53 4.15 -11.29
CA TYR A 211 15.92 3.47 -12.44
C TYR A 211 16.54 3.95 -13.74
N ASP A 212 17.07 3.04 -14.52
CA ASP A 212 17.52 3.28 -15.88
C ASP A 212 16.43 2.82 -16.87
N ALA A 213 15.67 3.77 -17.39
CA ALA A 213 14.56 3.50 -18.31
C ALA A 213 15.02 2.96 -19.67
N GLN A 214 16.28 3.25 -20.09
CA GLN A 214 16.81 2.76 -21.37
C GLN A 214 17.16 1.27 -21.30
N ASN A 215 17.76 0.84 -20.19
CA ASN A 215 18.15 -0.55 -19.95
C ASN A 215 17.11 -1.33 -19.16
N GLU A 216 16.02 -0.67 -18.71
CA GLU A 216 14.97 -1.23 -17.88
C GLU A 216 15.52 -1.93 -16.63
N THR A 217 16.39 -1.23 -15.87
CA THR A 217 17.04 -1.77 -14.67
C THR A 217 16.85 -0.89 -13.45
N LEU A 218 16.71 -1.54 -12.27
CA LEU A 218 16.88 -0.89 -10.98
C LEU A 218 18.29 -1.14 -10.47
N ASN A 219 19.01 -0.09 -10.12
CA ASN A 219 20.44 -0.14 -9.81
C ASN A 219 20.73 0.42 -8.42
N GLY A 220 21.48 -0.31 -7.61
CA GLY A 220 21.96 0.14 -6.31
C GLY A 220 23.05 -0.76 -5.77
N SER A 221 23.99 -0.21 -4.99
CA SER A 221 25.06 -0.94 -4.33
C SER A 221 25.85 -1.89 -5.25
N GLY A 222 26.02 -1.51 -6.54
CA GLY A 222 26.72 -2.31 -7.55
C GLY A 222 25.93 -3.48 -8.12
N VAL A 223 24.63 -3.61 -7.77
CA VAL A 223 23.73 -4.63 -8.32
C VAL A 223 22.76 -3.96 -9.30
N SER A 224 22.49 -4.65 -10.42
CA SER A 224 21.50 -4.25 -11.42
C SER A 224 20.42 -5.32 -11.49
N PHE A 225 19.19 -4.96 -11.11
CA PHE A 225 18.01 -5.81 -11.25
C PHE A 225 17.37 -5.53 -12.62
N VAL A 226 17.36 -6.52 -13.48
CA VAL A 226 16.84 -6.40 -14.85
C VAL A 226 15.35 -6.74 -14.86
N LYS A 227 14.56 -5.87 -15.48
CA LYS A 227 13.11 -6.06 -15.64
C LYS A 227 12.79 -7.39 -16.29
N PHE A 228 11.75 -8.02 -15.78
CA PHE A 228 11.03 -9.09 -16.48
C PHE A 228 9.51 -8.88 -16.29
N ILE A 229 8.74 -9.51 -17.16
CA ILE A 229 7.28 -9.56 -17.03
C ILE A 229 6.89 -10.93 -16.47
N PRO A 230 6.24 -11.00 -15.31
CA PRO A 230 5.79 -12.26 -14.74
C PRO A 230 4.83 -13.00 -15.69
N PRO A 231 4.88 -14.33 -15.74
CA PRO A 231 3.91 -15.13 -16.49
C PRO A 231 2.47 -14.81 -16.11
N GLY A 232 1.57 -14.67 -17.09
CA GLY A 232 0.17 -14.33 -16.85
C GLY A 232 -0.07 -12.89 -16.34
N TYR A 233 0.92 -12.01 -16.49
CA TYR A 233 0.80 -10.60 -16.07
C TYR A 233 -0.30 -9.89 -16.86
N VAL A 234 -1.22 -9.24 -16.12
CA VAL A 234 -2.31 -8.43 -16.67
C VAL A 234 -2.21 -7.03 -16.06
N THR A 235 -2.36 -6.00 -16.87
CA THR A 235 -2.36 -4.60 -16.41
C THR A 235 -3.66 -4.25 -15.68
N PHE A 236 -3.64 -3.15 -14.93
CA PHE A 236 -4.83 -2.66 -14.24
C PHE A 236 -5.99 -2.40 -15.21
N GLU A 237 -5.71 -1.75 -16.34
CA GLU A 237 -6.68 -1.37 -17.36
C GLU A 237 -7.32 -2.58 -18.02
N GLU A 238 -6.57 -3.66 -18.21
CA GLU A 238 -7.08 -4.89 -18.81
C GLU A 238 -8.08 -5.61 -17.92
N TYR A 239 -8.09 -5.37 -16.60
CA TYR A 239 -9.11 -5.92 -15.71
C TYR A 239 -10.44 -5.17 -15.75
N LEU A 240 -10.49 -3.92 -16.22
CA LEU A 240 -11.74 -3.15 -16.29
C LEU A 240 -12.72 -3.76 -17.28
N GLY A 241 -14.02 -3.78 -16.95
CA GLY A 241 -15.09 -4.20 -17.85
C GLY A 241 -16.03 -5.24 -17.28
N ASP A 242 -16.82 -5.84 -18.17
CA ASP A 242 -17.89 -6.76 -17.84
C ASP A 242 -17.42 -8.21 -17.83
N TYR A 243 -17.98 -8.97 -16.88
CA TYR A 243 -17.61 -10.39 -16.68
C TYR A 243 -18.85 -11.24 -16.41
N THR A 244 -18.76 -12.51 -16.81
CA THR A 244 -19.57 -13.59 -16.25
C THR A 244 -18.80 -14.19 -15.07
N PHE A 245 -19.33 -14.02 -13.86
CA PHE A 245 -18.77 -14.57 -12.63
C PHE A 245 -19.36 -15.96 -12.37
N TYR A 246 -18.49 -16.96 -12.25
CA TYR A 246 -18.83 -18.35 -12.01
C TYR A 246 -18.58 -18.74 -10.56
N TYR A 247 -19.48 -19.53 -10.00
CA TYR A 247 -19.40 -20.09 -8.66
C TYR A 247 -20.01 -21.48 -8.64
N TYR A 248 -19.93 -22.16 -7.51
CA TYR A 248 -20.42 -23.53 -7.33
C TYR A 248 -19.78 -24.47 -8.39
N ASP A 249 -18.45 -24.51 -8.40
CA ASP A 249 -17.63 -25.29 -9.35
C ASP A 249 -17.97 -25.02 -10.84
N GLY A 250 -18.28 -23.75 -11.15
CA GLY A 250 -18.61 -23.32 -12.50
C GLY A 250 -20.02 -23.64 -12.97
N SER A 251 -20.83 -24.32 -12.13
CA SER A 251 -22.19 -24.74 -12.52
C SER A 251 -23.21 -23.60 -12.51
N ARG A 252 -22.90 -22.49 -11.84
CA ARG A 252 -23.76 -21.30 -11.71
C ARG A 252 -22.99 -20.03 -12.02
N ASN A 253 -23.69 -19.03 -12.47
CA ASN A 253 -23.07 -17.74 -12.80
C ASN A 253 -24.04 -16.57 -12.66
N PHE A 254 -23.46 -15.36 -12.65
CA PHE A 254 -24.13 -14.07 -12.77
C PHE A 254 -23.19 -13.04 -13.39
N LYS A 255 -23.70 -11.89 -13.79
CA LYS A 255 -22.89 -10.83 -14.37
C LYS A 255 -22.34 -9.90 -13.30
N VAL A 256 -21.08 -9.48 -13.46
CA VAL A 256 -20.41 -8.45 -12.66
C VAL A 256 -19.66 -7.50 -13.59
N THR A 257 -19.38 -6.29 -13.09
CA THR A 257 -18.54 -5.32 -13.77
C THR A 257 -17.44 -4.86 -12.82
N LEU A 258 -16.19 -4.95 -13.25
CA LEU A 258 -15.08 -4.32 -12.53
C LEU A 258 -14.94 -2.87 -13.00
N VAL A 259 -15.10 -1.94 -12.07
CA VAL A 259 -14.87 -0.51 -12.27
C VAL A 259 -13.77 -0.03 -11.36
N GLU A 260 -13.04 1.00 -11.76
CA GLU A 260 -12.03 1.62 -10.93
C GLU A 260 -12.65 2.20 -9.65
N ASP A 261 -12.01 1.95 -8.50
CA ASP A 261 -12.34 2.52 -7.20
C ASP A 261 -11.28 3.54 -6.77
N GLU A 262 -10.06 3.08 -6.48
CA GLU A 262 -8.89 3.94 -6.30
C GLU A 262 -8.01 3.82 -7.55
N PRO A 263 -7.63 4.94 -8.21
CA PRO A 263 -6.89 4.92 -9.48
C PRO A 263 -5.65 4.04 -9.46
N GLY A 264 -5.60 3.07 -10.38
CA GLY A 264 -4.48 2.13 -10.52
C GLY A 264 -4.28 1.16 -9.35
N ARG A 265 -5.19 1.11 -8.34
CA ARG A 265 -4.99 0.38 -7.08
C ARG A 265 -6.10 -0.61 -6.74
N SER A 266 -7.33 -0.25 -6.99
CA SER A 266 -8.45 -1.12 -6.62
C SER A 266 -9.65 -1.00 -7.55
N PHE A 267 -10.45 -2.06 -7.53
CA PHE A 267 -11.68 -2.17 -8.28
C PHE A 267 -12.86 -2.37 -7.35
N LYS A 268 -14.02 -1.83 -7.72
CA LYS A 268 -15.31 -2.27 -7.20
C LYS A 268 -15.93 -3.29 -8.14
N MET A 269 -16.42 -4.38 -7.57
CA MET A 269 -17.18 -5.39 -8.31
C MET A 269 -18.67 -5.09 -8.23
N LYS A 270 -19.18 -4.37 -9.22
CA LYS A 270 -20.63 -4.09 -9.37
C LYS A 270 -21.38 -5.35 -9.77
N GLY A 271 -22.62 -5.47 -9.33
CA GLY A 271 -23.48 -6.61 -9.67
C GLY A 271 -23.28 -7.83 -8.77
N PHE A 272 -22.29 -7.83 -7.86
CA PHE A 272 -22.10 -8.90 -6.91
C PHE A 272 -23.19 -8.93 -5.82
N SER A 273 -23.64 -7.78 -5.39
CA SER A 273 -24.76 -7.59 -4.45
C SER A 273 -25.48 -6.28 -4.78
N THR A 274 -26.76 -6.17 -4.35
CA THR A 274 -27.49 -4.89 -4.36
C THR A 274 -27.25 -4.07 -3.09
N TYR A 275 -26.58 -4.62 -2.10
CA TYR A 275 -26.36 -3.99 -0.79
C TYR A 275 -24.96 -3.41 -0.64
N PHE A 276 -23.98 -3.95 -1.36
CA PHE A 276 -22.58 -3.54 -1.31
C PHE A 276 -21.83 -3.94 -2.60
N GLU A 277 -20.71 -3.33 -2.83
CA GLU A 277 -19.79 -3.66 -3.92
C GLU A 277 -18.47 -4.13 -3.31
N PRO A 278 -18.05 -5.39 -3.49
CA PRO A 278 -16.74 -5.84 -3.03
C PRO A 278 -15.61 -5.06 -3.66
N VAL A 279 -14.57 -4.82 -2.88
CA VAL A 279 -13.35 -4.19 -3.36
C VAL A 279 -12.28 -5.26 -3.58
N LEU A 280 -11.64 -5.23 -4.74
CA LEU A 280 -10.49 -6.04 -5.09
C LEU A 280 -9.29 -5.12 -5.26
N THR A 281 -8.16 -5.42 -4.61
CA THR A 281 -6.93 -4.64 -4.78
C THR A 281 -6.08 -5.23 -5.90
N PHE A 282 -5.33 -4.38 -6.59
CA PHE A 282 -4.43 -4.77 -7.66
C PHE A 282 -3.00 -4.93 -7.14
N ASP A 283 -2.41 -6.10 -7.31
CA ASP A 283 -0.98 -6.36 -7.12
C ASP A 283 -0.25 -6.00 -8.42
N GLY A 284 0.22 -4.76 -8.52
CA GLY A 284 0.88 -4.24 -9.72
C GLY A 284 2.19 -4.93 -10.05
N GLY A 285 2.85 -5.56 -9.08
CA GLY A 285 4.07 -6.31 -9.31
C GLY A 285 3.85 -7.65 -10.02
N ARG A 286 2.72 -8.28 -9.76
CA ARG A 286 2.37 -9.60 -10.32
C ARG A 286 1.24 -9.56 -11.32
N GLY A 287 0.60 -8.41 -11.52
CA GLY A 287 -0.54 -8.26 -12.44
C GLY A 287 -1.76 -9.09 -12.03
N ARG A 288 -2.09 -9.16 -10.74
CA ARG A 288 -3.17 -9.99 -10.19
C ARG A 288 -4.06 -9.23 -9.24
N LEU A 289 -5.23 -9.81 -8.97
CA LEU A 289 -6.20 -9.30 -8.02
C LEU A 289 -6.00 -9.92 -6.64
N SER A 290 -6.18 -9.14 -5.60
CA SER A 290 -6.29 -9.62 -4.23
C SER A 290 -7.70 -9.32 -3.71
N TRP A 291 -8.39 -10.36 -3.25
CA TRP A 291 -9.73 -10.27 -2.69
C TRP A 291 -9.72 -10.86 -1.30
N VAL A 292 -9.66 -9.99 -0.30
CA VAL A 292 -9.52 -10.39 1.11
C VAL A 292 -10.76 -10.03 1.92
N LYS A 293 -10.84 -10.58 3.15
CA LYS A 293 -11.84 -10.20 4.15
C LYS A 293 -12.01 -8.68 4.18
N GLN A 294 -13.24 -8.21 4.16
CA GLN A 294 -13.55 -6.78 4.17
C GLN A 294 -14.87 -6.48 4.88
N THR A 295 -14.94 -5.31 5.49
CA THR A 295 -16.19 -4.75 6.01
C THR A 295 -17.04 -4.26 4.84
N ILE A 296 -18.31 -4.68 4.81
CA ILE A 296 -19.26 -4.37 3.74
C ILE A 296 -20.42 -3.48 4.21
N GLY A 297 -20.54 -3.23 5.52
CA GLY A 297 -21.57 -2.39 6.10
C GLY A 297 -21.85 -2.73 7.56
N GLY A 298 -23.06 -2.47 8.01
CA GLY A 298 -23.47 -2.77 9.39
C GLY A 298 -24.88 -2.30 9.72
N SER A 299 -25.37 -2.70 10.88
CA SER A 299 -26.66 -2.25 11.42
C SER A 299 -26.61 -2.23 12.95
N GLY A 300 -26.92 -1.08 13.55
CA GLY A 300 -26.79 -0.89 15.00
C GLY A 300 -25.35 -1.07 15.47
N SER A 301 -25.12 -2.00 16.40
CA SER A 301 -23.77 -2.36 16.88
C SER A 301 -23.10 -3.46 16.05
N LEU A 302 -23.78 -4.01 15.05
CA LEU A 302 -23.24 -5.09 14.22
C LEU A 302 -22.49 -4.52 13.01
N GLU A 303 -21.29 -5.03 12.81
CA GLU A 303 -20.51 -4.88 11.59
C GLU A 303 -20.80 -6.06 10.66
N TYR A 304 -21.01 -5.79 9.38
CA TYR A 304 -21.18 -6.82 8.36
C TYR A 304 -19.88 -6.95 7.55
N ILE A 305 -19.43 -8.19 7.42
CA ILE A 305 -18.19 -8.52 6.70
C ILE A 305 -18.45 -9.51 5.57
N LEU A 306 -17.63 -9.44 4.54
CA LEU A 306 -17.44 -10.52 3.61
C LEU A 306 -16.35 -11.43 4.20
N ALA A 307 -16.77 -12.56 4.76
CA ALA A 307 -15.93 -13.47 5.50
C ALA A 307 -15.37 -14.58 4.58
N PRO A 308 -14.06 -14.86 4.60
CA PRO A 308 -13.47 -16.02 3.95
C PRO A 308 -14.07 -17.31 4.50
N TRP A 309 -14.36 -18.23 3.60
CA TRP A 309 -14.98 -19.51 3.91
C TRP A 309 -14.24 -20.65 3.25
N ASP A 310 -13.88 -21.65 4.06
CA ASP A 310 -13.45 -22.95 3.60
C ASP A 310 -14.69 -23.83 3.36
N THR A 311 -15.05 -23.99 2.09
CA THR A 311 -16.29 -24.70 1.71
C THR A 311 -16.22 -26.20 1.98
N ASP A 312 -15.04 -26.80 2.01
CA ASP A 312 -14.82 -28.22 2.22
C ASP A 312 -14.81 -28.58 3.71
N ALA A 313 -14.10 -27.78 4.51
CA ALA A 313 -14.03 -27.95 5.95
C ALA A 313 -15.26 -27.37 6.71
N GLY A 314 -15.99 -26.44 6.07
CA GLY A 314 -17.13 -25.75 6.67
C GLY A 314 -16.72 -24.67 7.68
N TRP A 315 -15.46 -24.26 7.71
CA TRP A 315 -14.94 -23.20 8.60
C TRP A 315 -15.01 -21.83 7.93
N LEU A 316 -15.17 -20.80 8.73
CA LEU A 316 -15.04 -19.41 8.32
C LEU A 316 -14.08 -18.66 9.23
N THR A 317 -13.52 -17.55 8.74
CA THR A 317 -12.65 -16.69 9.53
C THR A 317 -12.98 -15.21 9.32
N TRP A 318 -12.57 -14.38 10.27
CA TRP A 318 -12.59 -12.90 10.18
C TRP A 318 -11.20 -12.30 10.35
N LEU A 319 -10.16 -13.10 10.17
CA LEU A 319 -8.78 -12.63 10.20
C LEU A 319 -8.50 -11.71 9.02
N ASP A 320 -7.83 -10.59 9.30
CA ASP A 320 -7.41 -9.65 8.27
C ASP A 320 -6.37 -10.29 7.34
N GLY A 321 -6.46 -9.97 6.06
CA GLY A 321 -5.55 -10.47 5.04
C GLY A 321 -5.89 -11.85 4.48
N VAL A 322 -6.74 -12.63 5.14
CA VAL A 322 -7.22 -13.92 4.59
C VAL A 322 -8.17 -13.67 3.41
N GLY A 323 -8.02 -14.45 2.36
CA GLY A 323 -8.86 -14.35 1.16
C GLY A 323 -8.31 -15.09 -0.05
N MET A 324 -8.50 -14.52 -1.23
CA MET A 324 -8.16 -15.13 -2.51
C MET A 324 -7.27 -14.23 -3.35
N VAL A 325 -6.47 -14.86 -4.20
CA VAL A 325 -5.75 -14.22 -5.32
C VAL A 325 -6.46 -14.58 -6.61
N GLY A 326 -6.81 -13.58 -7.42
CA GLY A 326 -7.32 -13.74 -8.77
C GLY A 326 -6.21 -13.56 -9.79
N SER A 327 -5.93 -14.58 -10.58
CA SER A 327 -4.89 -14.56 -11.63
C SER A 327 -5.43 -15.07 -12.96
N VAL A 328 -4.78 -14.66 -14.04
CA VAL A 328 -5.03 -15.14 -15.40
C VAL A 328 -3.90 -16.11 -15.75
N ASP A 329 -4.25 -17.35 -16.10
CA ASP A 329 -3.27 -18.30 -16.61
C ASP A 329 -2.78 -17.87 -18.01
N ASP A 330 -1.49 -18.10 -18.31
CA ASP A 330 -0.90 -17.84 -19.63
C ASP A 330 -1.73 -18.49 -20.76
N ASN A 331 -2.29 -19.66 -20.50
CA ASN A 331 -3.13 -20.38 -21.46
C ASN A 331 -4.54 -19.78 -21.65
N SER A 332 -4.99 -18.92 -20.72
CA SER A 332 -6.31 -18.32 -20.73
C SER A 332 -6.31 -16.83 -21.13
N VAL A 333 -5.16 -16.25 -21.45
CA VAL A 333 -5.08 -14.83 -21.88
C VAL A 333 -5.97 -14.53 -23.07
N GLN A 334 -6.10 -15.46 -24.02
CA GLN A 334 -6.99 -15.29 -25.18
C GLN A 334 -8.49 -15.25 -24.79
N ASP A 335 -8.88 -16.01 -23.77
CA ASP A 335 -10.24 -16.07 -23.25
C ASP A 335 -10.46 -15.13 -22.05
N PHE A 336 -9.40 -14.53 -21.51
CA PHE A 336 -9.35 -13.68 -20.34
C PHE A 336 -10.22 -14.20 -19.19
N VAL A 337 -9.79 -15.30 -18.61
CA VAL A 337 -10.42 -15.92 -17.43
C VAL A 337 -9.59 -15.65 -16.20
N VAL A 338 -10.17 -14.99 -15.21
CA VAL A 338 -9.57 -14.81 -13.88
C VAL A 338 -10.03 -15.96 -13.00
N THR A 339 -9.08 -16.74 -12.49
CA THR A 339 -9.34 -17.82 -11.54
C THR A 339 -8.93 -17.35 -10.14
N PHE A 340 -9.80 -17.54 -9.15
CA PHE A 340 -9.54 -17.22 -7.76
C PHE A 340 -9.08 -18.44 -6.99
N ALA A 341 -7.94 -18.31 -6.33
CA ALA A 341 -7.36 -19.35 -5.47
C ALA A 341 -7.08 -18.78 -4.07
N ASP A 342 -6.99 -19.64 -3.07
CA ASP A 342 -6.58 -19.25 -1.72
C ASP A 342 -5.25 -18.50 -1.73
N ASN A 343 -5.12 -17.49 -0.87
CA ASN A 343 -3.90 -16.68 -0.79
C ASN A 343 -2.82 -17.21 0.17
N GLY A 344 -3.06 -18.38 0.79
CA GLY A 344 -2.12 -19.05 1.70
C GLY A 344 -1.92 -18.38 3.06
N VAL A 345 -2.75 -17.40 3.41
CA VAL A 345 -2.64 -16.68 4.70
C VAL A 345 -3.38 -17.39 5.83
N TRP A 346 -4.35 -18.24 5.51
CA TRP A 346 -5.12 -18.99 6.49
C TRP A 346 -4.44 -20.33 6.80
N GLU A 347 -3.73 -20.40 7.93
CA GLU A 347 -3.11 -21.63 8.38
C GLU A 347 -4.16 -22.74 8.58
N ASP A 348 -3.86 -23.96 8.16
CA ASP A 348 -4.69 -25.17 8.27
C ASP A 348 -6.03 -25.16 7.51
N ASN A 349 -6.38 -24.09 6.81
CA ASN A 349 -7.60 -23.97 6.01
C ASN A 349 -7.34 -23.25 4.69
N SER A 350 -8.33 -23.27 3.79
CA SER A 350 -8.24 -22.61 2.48
C SER A 350 -9.47 -21.78 2.19
N CYS A 351 -9.29 -20.53 1.81
CA CYS A 351 -10.41 -19.70 1.36
C CYS A 351 -10.87 -20.20 -0.03
N SER A 352 -12.03 -20.82 -0.09
CA SER A 352 -12.64 -21.31 -1.34
C SER A 352 -14.01 -20.71 -1.63
N GLY A 353 -14.52 -19.85 -0.73
CA GLY A 353 -15.80 -19.17 -0.87
C GLY A 353 -15.94 -17.97 0.04
N TRP A 354 -17.11 -17.34 -0.02
CA TRP A 354 -17.43 -16.16 0.77
C TRP A 354 -18.78 -16.28 1.48
N LEU A 355 -18.85 -15.73 2.70
CA LEU A 355 -20.06 -15.61 3.50
C LEU A 355 -20.32 -14.15 3.87
N LEU A 356 -21.60 -13.73 3.82
CA LEU A 356 -22.02 -12.50 4.47
C LEU A 356 -22.21 -12.79 5.95
N TRP A 357 -21.38 -12.21 6.79
CA TRP A 357 -21.32 -12.51 8.22
C TRP A 357 -21.40 -11.25 9.06
N SER A 358 -22.00 -11.35 10.23
CA SER A 358 -22.11 -10.24 11.18
C SER A 358 -21.19 -10.46 12.37
N MET A 359 -20.57 -9.38 12.82
CA MET A 359 -19.68 -9.30 13.97
C MET A 359 -20.21 -8.32 14.99
N ASN A 360 -20.04 -8.62 16.28
CA ASN A 360 -20.26 -7.69 17.38
C ASN A 360 -18.92 -7.49 18.10
N GLY A 361 -18.19 -6.44 17.73
CA GLY A 361 -16.77 -6.34 18.04
C GLY A 361 -16.00 -7.54 17.46
N ASP A 362 -15.20 -8.21 18.29
CA ASP A 362 -14.42 -9.38 17.87
C ASP A 362 -15.20 -10.71 17.92
N SER A 363 -16.50 -10.66 18.25
CA SER A 363 -17.32 -11.86 18.42
C SER A 363 -18.24 -12.10 17.22
N SER A 364 -18.32 -13.34 16.77
CA SER A 364 -19.25 -13.80 15.74
C SER A 364 -20.71 -13.59 16.19
N ALA A 365 -21.52 -12.96 15.33
CA ALA A 365 -22.95 -12.74 15.57
C ALA A 365 -23.86 -13.49 14.56
N GLY A 366 -23.26 -14.25 13.62
CA GLY A 366 -23.98 -15.12 12.69
C GLY A 366 -24.14 -14.57 11.28
N ALA A 367 -24.80 -15.33 10.42
CA ALA A 367 -25.01 -14.97 9.03
C ALA A 367 -25.91 -13.73 8.85
N VAL A 368 -25.57 -12.88 7.90
CA VAL A 368 -26.41 -11.73 7.51
C VAL A 368 -27.48 -12.21 6.54
N SER A 369 -28.57 -12.74 7.07
CA SER A 369 -29.68 -13.30 6.27
C SER A 369 -30.54 -12.24 5.57
N SER A 370 -30.46 -10.97 6.01
CA SER A 370 -31.19 -9.84 5.41
C SER A 370 -30.53 -9.29 4.14
N TRP A 371 -29.26 -9.61 3.90
CA TRP A 371 -28.53 -9.24 2.70
C TRP A 371 -28.23 -10.49 1.88
N THR A 372 -28.24 -10.33 0.57
CA THR A 372 -27.87 -11.41 -0.36
C THR A 372 -26.87 -10.92 -1.39
N THR A 373 -26.08 -11.86 -1.90
CA THR A 373 -25.32 -11.66 -3.13
C THR A 373 -26.20 -11.95 -4.34
N ALA A 374 -25.68 -11.78 -5.54
CA ALA A 374 -26.36 -12.13 -6.78
C ALA A 374 -26.68 -13.64 -6.91
N THR A 375 -26.15 -14.49 -6.01
CA THR A 375 -26.55 -15.90 -5.90
C THR A 375 -27.95 -16.09 -5.31
N GLY A 376 -28.56 -15.03 -4.77
CA GLY A 376 -29.82 -15.08 -4.00
C GLY A 376 -29.63 -15.60 -2.57
N SER A 377 -28.38 -15.71 -2.09
CA SER A 377 -28.00 -16.21 -0.79
C SER A 377 -26.94 -15.31 -0.13
N TYR A 378 -26.69 -15.52 1.16
CA TYR A 378 -25.55 -14.96 1.87
C TYR A 378 -24.24 -15.74 1.61
N GLN A 379 -24.28 -16.78 0.76
CA GLN A 379 -23.15 -17.67 0.47
C GLN A 379 -22.73 -17.56 -1.00
N VAL A 380 -21.43 -17.62 -1.23
CA VAL A 380 -20.82 -17.76 -2.57
C VAL A 380 -19.80 -18.88 -2.51
N PRO A 381 -20.25 -20.13 -2.73
CA PRO A 381 -19.40 -21.32 -2.56
C PRO A 381 -18.65 -21.73 -3.82
N GLY A 382 -17.57 -22.48 -3.60
CA GLY A 382 -16.87 -23.31 -4.58
C GLY A 382 -16.00 -22.54 -5.56
N ALA A 383 -15.20 -23.25 -6.33
CA ALA A 383 -14.23 -22.71 -7.28
C ALA A 383 -14.71 -21.47 -8.04
N LEU A 384 -14.19 -20.31 -7.65
CA LEU A 384 -14.63 -19.02 -8.18
C LEU A 384 -13.79 -18.61 -9.37
N SER A 385 -14.43 -18.15 -10.43
CA SER A 385 -13.76 -17.55 -11.58
C SER A 385 -14.63 -16.49 -12.23
N MET A 386 -14.02 -15.66 -13.06
CA MET A 386 -14.76 -14.71 -13.89
C MET A 386 -14.17 -14.65 -15.31
N LYS A 387 -15.02 -14.78 -16.32
CA LYS A 387 -14.65 -14.68 -17.73
C LYS A 387 -15.08 -13.35 -18.27
N LYS A 388 -14.14 -12.61 -18.87
CA LYS A 388 -14.40 -11.31 -19.47
C LYS A 388 -15.38 -11.45 -20.65
N ILE A 389 -16.35 -10.55 -20.72
CA ILE A 389 -17.25 -10.43 -21.84
C ILE A 389 -16.59 -9.51 -22.86
N VAL A 390 -16.26 -10.05 -24.02
CA VAL A 390 -15.73 -9.29 -25.15
C VAL A 390 -16.91 -8.97 -26.06
N GLU A 391 -17.16 -7.68 -26.31
CA GLU A 391 -18.19 -7.24 -27.26
C GLU A 391 -17.78 -7.47 -28.71
#